data_deae0f711763fda286c0a2500807dde4
#
_entry.id   deae0f711763fda286c0a2500807dde4
#
_cell.length_a   1.000
_cell.length_b   1.000
_cell.length_c   1.000
_cell.angle_alpha   90.00
_cell.angle_beta   90.00
_cell.angle_gamma   90.00
#
_symmetry.space_group_name_H-M   'P 1'
#
loop_
_entity.id
_entity.type
_entity.pdbx_description
1 polymer ?
#
loop_
_entity_poly.entity_id
_entity_poly.type
_entity_poly.pdbx_seq_one_letter_code
_entity_poly.pdbx_strand_id
1 'polypeptide(L)'
;MNMIKKWNDISLVKRIISGLIVGILLGLVIPSAAGIGVLGELFVGALKALAPLLVFFLVIHSLCRHQKEQRSNMKRIICLYLIGTLFASFTAVAASFLFPSTLTLVEGVEQAAPGGIAEVIKKLLLNAVSNPIGAIVDANYMGVLVWGVVFGLALRSA
;
A
#
# COMPACT_ATOMS: atom_id res chain seq x y z
N MET A 1 33.34 -4.03 -17.35
CA MET A 1 32.08 -3.39 -17.83
C MET A 1 30.96 -4.39 -18.19
N ASN A 2 31.17 -5.70 -17.98
CA ASN A 2 30.20 -6.74 -18.39
C ASN A 2 29.27 -7.27 -17.27
N MET A 3 29.62 -7.04 -15.99
CA MET A 3 28.79 -7.56 -14.87
C MET A 3 27.47 -6.80 -14.71
N ILE A 4 27.46 -5.49 -14.86
CA ILE A 4 26.25 -4.65 -14.73
C ILE A 4 25.26 -4.94 -15.87
N LYS A 5 25.75 -5.17 -17.11
CA LYS A 5 24.89 -5.58 -18.22
C LYS A 5 24.25 -6.95 -17.98
N LYS A 6 25.04 -7.92 -17.53
CA LYS A 6 24.56 -9.27 -17.21
C LYS A 6 23.55 -9.29 -16.05
N TRP A 7 23.71 -8.36 -15.08
CA TRP A 7 22.76 -8.15 -14.00
C TRP A 7 21.46 -7.50 -14.50
N ASN A 8 21.53 -6.62 -15.50
CA ASN A 8 20.35 -5.97 -16.09
C ASN A 8 19.52 -6.91 -16.99
N ASP A 9 20.12 -7.96 -17.52
CA ASP A 9 19.46 -8.96 -18.36
C ASP A 9 18.63 -9.98 -17.52
N ILE A 10 18.84 -10.01 -16.19
CA ILE A 10 18.06 -10.86 -15.28
C ILE A 10 16.70 -10.21 -15.01
N SER A 11 15.61 -10.98 -15.14
CA SER A 11 14.26 -10.46 -14.85
C SER A 11 14.17 -9.89 -13.43
N LEU A 12 13.42 -8.81 -13.26
CA LEU A 12 13.24 -8.09 -12.00
C LEU A 12 12.85 -9.04 -10.84
N VAL A 13 11.96 -9.99 -11.12
CA VAL A 13 11.51 -10.98 -10.13
C VAL A 13 12.66 -11.84 -9.60
N LYS A 14 13.55 -12.30 -10.47
CA LYS A 14 14.71 -13.11 -10.06
C LYS A 14 15.66 -12.30 -9.17
N ARG A 15 15.85 -10.99 -9.45
CA ARG A 15 16.67 -10.10 -8.61
C ARG A 15 16.05 -9.90 -7.22
N ILE A 16 14.74 -9.72 -7.15
CA ILE A 16 14.02 -9.57 -5.88
C ILE A 16 14.16 -10.85 -5.06
N ILE A 17 13.93 -12.03 -5.66
CA ILE A 17 14.06 -13.32 -4.96
C ILE A 17 15.49 -13.53 -4.47
N SER A 18 16.51 -13.25 -5.30
CA SER A 18 17.90 -13.41 -4.89
C SER A 18 18.26 -12.44 -3.74
N GLY A 19 17.80 -11.20 -3.81
CA GLY A 19 17.97 -10.24 -2.72
C GLY A 19 17.32 -10.67 -1.42
N LEU A 20 16.11 -11.24 -1.49
CA LEU A 20 15.38 -11.77 -0.34
C LEU A 20 16.15 -12.93 0.31
N ILE A 21 16.63 -13.90 -0.49
CA ILE A 21 17.40 -15.04 0.02
C ILE A 21 18.69 -14.56 0.70
N VAL A 22 19.43 -13.66 0.05
CA VAL A 22 20.67 -13.08 0.62
C VAL A 22 20.36 -12.32 1.92
N GLY A 23 19.29 -11.53 1.96
CA GLY A 23 18.88 -10.79 3.15
C GLY A 23 18.55 -11.72 4.33
N ILE A 24 17.80 -12.81 4.08
CA ILE A 24 17.49 -13.82 5.10
C ILE A 24 18.76 -14.49 5.62
N LEU A 25 19.65 -14.91 4.73
CA LEU A 25 20.91 -15.56 5.12
C LEU A 25 21.80 -14.61 5.96
N LEU A 26 21.91 -13.34 5.56
CA LEU A 26 22.67 -12.34 6.32
C LEU A 26 22.05 -12.09 7.69
N GLY A 27 20.73 -12.01 7.80
CA GLY A 27 20.04 -11.82 9.07
C GLY A 27 20.21 -13.00 10.04
N LEU A 28 20.30 -14.23 9.51
CA LEU A 28 20.52 -15.43 10.32
C LEU A 28 21.98 -15.60 10.76
N VAL A 29 22.95 -15.25 9.88
CA VAL A 29 24.38 -15.47 10.14
C VAL A 29 25.01 -14.35 10.97
N ILE A 30 24.52 -13.12 10.81
CA ILE A 30 25.09 -11.94 11.48
C ILE A 30 23.98 -11.13 12.17
N PRO A 31 23.43 -11.61 13.30
CA PRO A 31 22.34 -10.91 14.02
C PRO A 31 22.77 -9.52 14.53
N SER A 32 24.07 -9.30 14.75
CA SER A 32 24.66 -8.04 15.24
C SER A 32 24.92 -6.99 14.16
N ALA A 33 24.61 -7.25 12.88
CA ALA A 33 24.75 -6.28 11.80
C ALA A 33 23.62 -5.24 11.81
N ALA A 34 23.41 -4.58 12.97
CA ALA A 34 22.37 -3.55 13.16
C ALA A 34 22.42 -2.42 12.13
N GLY A 35 23.61 -2.12 11.58
CA GLY A 35 23.77 -1.11 10.52
C GLY A 35 23.07 -1.46 9.20
N ILE A 36 22.87 -2.75 8.90
CA ILE A 36 22.14 -3.17 7.69
C ILE A 36 20.62 -2.93 7.87
N GLY A 37 20.11 -3.06 9.09
CA GLY A 37 18.71 -2.77 9.43
C GLY A 37 18.34 -1.32 9.10
N VAL A 38 19.21 -0.37 9.39
CA VAL A 38 19.01 1.06 9.09
C VAL A 38 18.76 1.30 7.59
N LEU A 39 19.46 0.59 6.71
CA LEU A 39 19.24 0.69 5.26
C LEU A 39 17.82 0.21 4.87
N GLY A 40 17.35 -0.85 5.52
CA GLY A 40 15.98 -1.36 5.35
C GLY A 40 14.94 -0.34 5.84
N GLU A 41 15.14 0.23 7.01
CA GLU A 41 14.27 1.27 7.57
C GLU A 41 14.22 2.52 6.69
N LEU A 42 15.38 2.99 6.20
CA LEU A 42 15.46 4.10 5.26
C LEU A 42 14.72 3.81 3.95
N PHE A 43 14.89 2.61 3.41
CA PHE A 43 14.21 2.19 2.19
C PHE A 43 12.68 2.15 2.37
N VAL A 44 12.21 1.51 3.44
CA VAL A 44 10.77 1.45 3.76
C VAL A 44 10.22 2.83 4.09
N GLY A 45 10.98 3.65 4.82
CA GLY A 45 10.62 5.04 5.12
C GLY A 45 10.46 5.88 3.86
N ALA A 46 11.41 5.78 2.92
CA ALA A 46 11.32 6.46 1.63
C ALA A 46 10.11 6.00 0.80
N LEU A 47 9.81 4.70 0.77
CA LEU A 47 8.63 4.19 0.08
C LEU A 47 7.34 4.71 0.73
N LYS A 48 7.25 4.71 2.05
CA LYS A 48 6.09 5.24 2.78
C LYS A 48 5.89 6.73 2.54
N ALA A 49 6.96 7.50 2.45
CA ALA A 49 6.89 8.94 2.17
C ALA A 49 6.41 9.23 0.73
N LEU A 50 6.82 8.43 -0.24
CA LEU A 50 6.45 8.63 -1.64
C LEU A 50 5.08 8.05 -2.01
N ALA A 51 4.61 7.02 -1.30
CA ALA A 51 3.39 6.31 -1.65
C ALA A 51 2.13 7.21 -1.73
N PRO A 52 1.84 8.10 -0.76
CA PRO A 52 0.67 8.97 -0.84
C PRO A 52 0.72 9.93 -2.04
N LEU A 53 1.90 10.49 -2.32
CA LEU A 53 2.13 11.37 -3.47
C LEU A 53 1.89 10.63 -4.80
N LEU A 54 2.43 9.42 -4.93
CA LEU A 54 2.24 8.60 -6.12
C LEU A 54 0.76 8.28 -6.33
N VAL A 55 0.04 7.89 -5.28
CA VAL A 55 -1.40 7.61 -5.36
C VAL A 55 -2.16 8.86 -5.78
N PHE A 56 -1.87 10.01 -5.19
CA PHE A 56 -2.50 11.29 -5.55
C PHE A 56 -2.36 11.61 -7.04
N PHE A 57 -1.12 11.62 -7.54
CA PHE A 57 -0.86 11.91 -8.95
C PHE A 57 -1.41 10.85 -9.91
N LEU A 58 -1.39 9.57 -9.53
CA LEU A 58 -1.96 8.49 -10.34
C LEU A 58 -3.49 8.64 -10.47
N VAL A 59 -4.19 9.03 -9.41
CA VAL A 59 -5.64 9.27 -9.46
C VAL A 59 -5.96 10.45 -10.36
N ILE A 60 -5.25 11.57 -10.18
CA ILE A 60 -5.42 12.75 -11.05
C ILE A 60 -5.16 12.37 -12.51
N HIS A 61 -4.03 11.74 -12.80
CA HIS A 61 -3.67 11.34 -14.17
C HIS A 61 -4.71 10.39 -14.78
N SER A 62 -5.19 9.42 -14.01
CA SER A 62 -6.20 8.46 -14.46
C SER A 62 -7.52 9.16 -14.83
N LEU A 63 -7.94 10.15 -14.06
CA LEU A 63 -9.17 10.90 -14.33
C LEU A 63 -9.03 11.86 -15.50
N CYS A 64 -7.89 12.53 -15.64
CA CYS A 64 -7.62 13.42 -16.78
C CYS A 64 -7.55 12.63 -18.10
N ARG A 65 -7.01 11.40 -18.07
CA ARG A 65 -6.82 10.56 -19.26
C ARG A 65 -8.02 9.69 -19.61
N HIS A 66 -9.15 9.82 -18.91
CA HIS A 66 -10.30 8.94 -19.11
C HIS A 66 -10.82 9.00 -20.55
N GLN A 67 -10.44 8.02 -21.37
CA GLN A 67 -10.98 7.79 -22.69
C GLN A 67 -12.33 7.08 -22.58
N LYS A 68 -13.31 7.54 -23.35
CA LYS A 68 -14.71 7.05 -23.35
C LYS A 68 -14.88 5.53 -23.63
N GLU A 69 -13.83 4.86 -24.07
CA GLU A 69 -13.89 3.45 -24.51
C GLU A 69 -13.79 2.39 -23.39
N GLN A 70 -13.44 2.75 -22.17
CA GLN A 70 -13.19 1.76 -21.10
C GLN A 70 -14.41 1.32 -20.28
N ARG A 71 -15.63 1.72 -20.65
CA ARG A 71 -16.86 1.32 -19.91
C ARG A 71 -17.14 -0.19 -19.94
N SER A 72 -16.62 -0.92 -20.94
CA SER A 72 -16.98 -2.33 -21.16
C SER A 72 -16.42 -3.31 -20.12
N ASN A 73 -15.30 -2.98 -19.47
CA ASN A 73 -14.60 -3.92 -18.59
C ASN A 73 -14.78 -3.65 -17.08
N MET A 74 -15.50 -2.59 -16.69
CA MET A 74 -15.64 -2.19 -15.29
C MET A 74 -16.25 -3.29 -14.41
N LYS A 75 -17.31 -3.96 -14.91
CA LYS A 75 -17.93 -5.09 -14.19
C LYS A 75 -16.96 -6.23 -13.93
N ARG A 76 -16.12 -6.55 -14.93
CA ARG A 76 -15.12 -7.63 -14.82
C ARG A 76 -14.04 -7.28 -13.79
N ILE A 77 -13.58 -6.03 -13.78
CA ILE A 77 -12.59 -5.52 -12.82
C ILE A 77 -13.14 -5.57 -11.39
N ILE A 78 -14.37 -5.10 -11.17
CA ILE A 78 -15.04 -5.12 -9.86
C ILE A 78 -15.22 -6.56 -9.38
N CYS A 79 -15.70 -7.46 -10.25
CA CYS A 79 -15.88 -8.86 -9.92
C CYS A 79 -14.53 -9.53 -9.53
N LEU A 80 -13.48 -9.29 -10.32
CA LEU A 80 -12.15 -9.82 -10.05
C LEU A 80 -11.59 -9.29 -8.71
N TYR A 81 -11.82 -8.00 -8.43
CA TYR A 81 -11.42 -7.38 -7.16
C TYR A 81 -12.13 -8.02 -5.96
N LEU A 82 -13.46 -8.19 -6.05
CA LEU A 82 -14.25 -8.83 -4.98
C LEU A 82 -13.81 -10.27 -4.75
N ILE A 83 -13.63 -11.04 -5.80
CA ILE A 83 -13.15 -12.43 -5.71
C ILE A 83 -11.75 -12.46 -5.09
N GLY A 84 -10.82 -11.62 -5.56
CA GLY A 84 -9.47 -11.53 -5.02
C GLY A 84 -9.44 -11.17 -3.54
N THR A 85 -10.26 -10.21 -3.12
CA THR A 85 -10.38 -9.78 -1.72
C THR A 85 -10.96 -10.90 -0.84
N LEU A 86 -11.96 -11.65 -1.34
CA LEU A 86 -12.51 -12.81 -0.65
C LEU A 86 -11.47 -13.91 -0.47
N PHE A 87 -10.72 -14.25 -1.52
CA PHE A 87 -9.65 -15.24 -1.41
C PHE A 87 -8.54 -14.80 -0.46
N ALA A 88 -8.13 -13.53 -0.51
CA ALA A 88 -7.12 -12.99 0.40
C ALA A 88 -7.60 -13.07 1.86
N SER A 89 -8.85 -12.69 2.13
CA SER A 89 -9.46 -12.79 3.46
C SER A 89 -9.52 -14.24 3.96
N PHE A 90 -9.98 -15.14 3.12
CA PHE A 90 -10.02 -16.58 3.46
C PHE A 90 -8.63 -17.13 3.77
N THR A 91 -7.63 -16.78 2.96
CA THR A 91 -6.23 -17.22 3.16
C THR A 91 -5.67 -16.66 4.46
N ALA A 92 -5.95 -15.39 4.79
CA ALA A 92 -5.51 -14.76 6.03
C ALA A 92 -6.12 -15.45 7.26
N VAL A 93 -7.42 -15.74 7.23
CA VAL A 93 -8.10 -16.48 8.30
C VAL A 93 -7.56 -17.90 8.43
N ALA A 94 -7.40 -18.62 7.34
CA ALA A 94 -6.85 -19.97 7.34
C ALA A 94 -5.41 -20.00 7.89
N ALA A 95 -4.56 -19.03 7.48
CA ALA A 95 -3.21 -18.90 7.99
C ALA A 95 -3.20 -18.59 9.51
N SER A 96 -4.11 -17.76 9.99
CA SER A 96 -4.24 -17.46 11.42
C SER A 96 -4.62 -18.68 12.26
N PHE A 97 -5.46 -19.57 11.71
CA PHE A 97 -5.78 -20.84 12.39
C PHE A 97 -4.63 -21.85 12.36
N LEU A 98 -3.85 -21.88 11.28
CA LEU A 98 -2.72 -22.81 11.12
C LEU A 98 -1.50 -22.35 11.95
N PHE A 99 -1.32 -21.06 12.10
CA PHE A 99 -0.20 -20.45 12.82
C PHE A 99 -0.71 -19.46 13.87
N PRO A 100 -1.32 -19.94 14.96
CA PRO A 100 -1.81 -19.04 16.02
C PRO A 100 -0.62 -18.32 16.67
N SER A 101 -0.52 -17.00 16.41
CA SER A 101 0.44 -16.14 17.07
C SER A 101 -0.24 -15.39 18.20
N THR A 102 0.25 -15.55 19.42
CA THR A 102 -0.17 -14.71 20.54
C THR A 102 0.53 -13.35 20.41
N LEU A 103 -0.20 -12.36 19.94
CA LEU A 103 0.26 -10.98 19.98
C LEU A 103 0.14 -10.49 21.42
N THR A 104 1.29 -10.29 22.08
CA THR A 104 1.32 -9.50 23.32
C THR A 104 1.08 -8.04 22.91
N LEU A 105 -0.15 -7.58 23.06
CA LEU A 105 -0.47 -6.17 22.93
C LEU A 105 0.29 -5.43 24.02
N VAL A 106 1.23 -4.57 23.61
CA VAL A 106 1.87 -3.63 24.53
C VAL A 106 0.76 -2.72 25.04
N GLU A 107 0.51 -2.77 26.33
CA GLU A 107 -0.43 -1.89 27.02
C GLU A 107 -0.12 -0.45 26.64
N GLY A 108 -1.03 0.24 25.98
CA GLY A 108 -0.87 1.65 25.68
C GLY A 108 -1.73 2.24 24.56
N VAL A 109 -2.36 1.44 23.74
CA VAL A 109 -3.29 1.97 22.75
C VAL A 109 -4.62 1.23 22.89
N GLU A 110 -5.42 1.64 23.88
CA GLU A 110 -6.86 1.32 23.89
C GLU A 110 -7.52 2.06 22.72
N GLN A 111 -7.32 1.56 21.52
CA GLN A 111 -8.26 1.86 20.45
C GLN A 111 -9.52 1.05 20.75
N ALA A 112 -10.44 1.67 21.47
CA ALA A 112 -11.76 1.12 21.69
C ALA A 112 -12.32 0.67 20.33
N ALA A 113 -12.78 -0.56 20.25
CA ALA A 113 -13.45 -1.06 19.06
C ALA A 113 -14.57 -0.07 18.69
N PRO A 114 -14.76 0.26 17.39
CA PRO A 114 -15.80 1.20 16.98
C PRO A 114 -17.16 0.72 17.51
N GLY A 115 -17.92 1.60 18.16
CA GLY A 115 -19.20 1.30 18.79
C GLY A 115 -20.33 0.93 17.84
N GLY A 116 -20.04 0.87 16.51
CA GLY A 116 -20.98 0.43 15.48
C GLY A 116 -20.64 0.98 14.10
N ILE A 117 -21.40 0.51 13.10
CA ILE A 117 -21.24 0.89 11.68
C ILE A 117 -21.33 2.41 11.48
N ALA A 118 -22.20 3.09 12.22
CA ALA A 118 -22.37 4.54 12.13
C ALA A 118 -21.11 5.31 12.51
N GLU A 119 -20.38 4.86 13.54
CA GLU A 119 -19.12 5.47 13.94
C GLU A 119 -18.02 5.26 12.88
N VAL A 120 -17.96 4.07 12.29
CA VAL A 120 -17.03 3.77 11.19
C VAL A 120 -17.30 4.69 9.99
N ILE A 121 -18.56 4.83 9.58
CA ILE A 121 -18.96 5.71 8.47
C ILE A 121 -18.60 7.17 8.79
N LYS A 122 -18.87 7.62 10.01
CA LYS A 122 -18.49 8.97 10.45
C LYS A 122 -16.97 9.20 10.35
N LYS A 123 -16.16 8.27 10.85
CA LYS A 123 -14.70 8.34 10.73
C LYS A 123 -14.23 8.37 9.28
N LEU A 124 -14.81 7.56 8.41
CA LEU A 124 -14.49 7.55 6.97
C LEU A 124 -14.81 8.88 6.31
N LEU A 125 -15.98 9.47 6.59
CA LEU A 125 -16.37 10.77 6.05
C LEU A 125 -15.45 11.89 6.54
N LEU A 126 -15.11 11.91 7.83
CA LEU A 126 -14.20 12.89 8.39
C LEU A 126 -12.79 12.77 7.77
N ASN A 127 -12.29 11.55 7.58
CA ASN A 127 -11.02 11.32 6.91
C ASN A 127 -11.04 11.76 5.43
N ALA A 128 -12.18 11.60 4.76
CA ALA A 128 -12.36 12.03 3.38
C ALA A 128 -12.28 13.55 3.21
N VAL A 129 -12.77 14.31 4.20
CA VAL A 129 -12.81 15.80 4.19
C VAL A 129 -11.59 16.41 4.87
N SER A 130 -10.57 15.61 5.23
CA SER A 130 -9.34 16.10 5.82
C SER A 130 -8.59 17.08 4.88
N ASN A 131 -7.74 17.92 5.46
CA ASN A 131 -6.89 18.84 4.67
C ASN A 131 -6.06 18.04 3.65
N PRO A 132 -6.01 18.44 2.36
CA PRO A 132 -5.31 17.69 1.31
C PRO A 132 -3.80 17.53 1.58
N ILE A 133 -3.16 18.57 2.11
CA ILE A 133 -1.73 18.50 2.46
C ILE A 133 -1.51 17.59 3.66
N GLY A 134 -2.33 17.74 4.70
CA GLY A 134 -2.30 16.86 5.87
C GLY A 134 -2.56 15.41 5.49
N ALA A 135 -3.52 15.15 4.60
CA ALA A 135 -3.80 13.79 4.12
C ALA A 135 -2.58 13.12 3.46
N ILE A 136 -1.77 13.89 2.72
CA ILE A 136 -0.55 13.39 2.09
C ILE A 136 0.53 13.13 3.16
N VAL A 137 0.73 14.07 4.08
CA VAL A 137 1.77 13.99 5.13
C VAL A 137 1.48 12.85 6.10
N ASP A 138 0.23 12.70 6.51
CA ASP A 138 -0.21 11.66 7.48
C ASP A 138 -0.52 10.31 6.81
N ALA A 139 -0.27 10.19 5.49
CA ALA A 139 -0.61 9.02 4.70
C ALA A 139 -2.08 8.57 4.84
N ASN A 140 -3.00 9.55 4.99
CA ASN A 140 -4.43 9.30 4.99
C ASN A 140 -4.92 9.05 3.55
N TYR A 141 -4.82 7.82 3.10
CA TYR A 141 -5.17 7.43 1.73
C TYR A 141 -6.62 7.75 1.34
N MET A 142 -7.57 7.77 2.29
CA MET A 142 -8.95 8.15 2.02
C MET A 142 -9.03 9.62 1.58
N GLY A 143 -8.40 10.53 2.35
CA GLY A 143 -8.30 11.94 1.99
C GLY A 143 -7.55 12.15 0.68
N VAL A 144 -6.42 11.46 0.50
CA VAL A 144 -5.62 11.50 -0.74
C VAL A 144 -6.45 11.11 -1.97
N LEU A 145 -7.24 10.04 -1.87
CA LEU A 145 -8.11 9.59 -2.97
C LEU A 145 -9.22 10.62 -3.27
N VAL A 146 -9.90 11.12 -2.25
CA VAL A 146 -10.99 12.10 -2.43
C VAL A 146 -10.47 13.38 -3.07
N TRP A 147 -9.37 13.93 -2.56
CA TRP A 147 -8.76 15.12 -3.13
C TRP A 147 -8.16 14.87 -4.52
N GLY A 148 -7.58 13.70 -4.76
CA GLY A 148 -7.12 13.28 -6.08
C GLY A 148 -8.28 13.27 -7.10
N VAL A 149 -9.46 12.81 -6.70
CA VAL A 149 -10.67 12.85 -7.55
C VAL A 149 -11.13 14.29 -7.79
N VAL A 150 -11.20 15.11 -6.75
CA VAL A 150 -11.62 16.52 -6.88
C VAL A 150 -10.70 17.28 -7.84
N PHE A 151 -9.39 17.21 -7.64
CA PHE A 151 -8.42 17.85 -8.53
C PHE A 151 -8.40 17.25 -9.93
N GLY A 152 -8.52 15.93 -10.04
CA GLY A 152 -8.59 15.26 -11.33
C GLY A 152 -9.81 15.65 -12.15
N LEU A 153 -10.98 15.81 -11.52
CA LEU A 153 -12.19 16.30 -12.18
C LEU A 153 -12.08 17.79 -12.55
N ALA A 154 -11.53 18.62 -11.66
CA ALA A 154 -11.31 20.03 -11.94
C ALA A 154 -10.38 20.26 -13.13
N LEU A 155 -9.25 19.55 -13.18
CA LEU A 155 -8.30 19.63 -14.30
C LEU A 155 -8.85 19.06 -15.60
N ARG A 156 -9.77 18.11 -15.52
CA ARG A 156 -10.45 17.59 -16.72
C ARG A 156 -11.43 18.57 -17.34
N SER A 157 -12.01 19.45 -16.51
CA SER A 157 -13.00 20.45 -16.97
C SER A 157 -12.36 21.73 -17.50
N ALA A 158 -11.07 21.94 -17.22
CA ALA A 158 -10.26 23.05 -17.74
C ALA A 158 -9.70 22.73 -19.12
#